data_0f98514c80406f97fbeebc4d26c9a931
#
_entry.id   0f98514c80406f97fbeebc4d26c9a931
#
_cell.length_a   1.000
_cell.length_b   1.000
_cell.length_c   1.000
_cell.angle_alpha   90.00
_cell.angle_beta   90.00
_cell.angle_gamma   90.00
#
_symmetry.space_group_name_H-M   'P 1'
#
loop_
_entity.id
_entity.type
_entity.pdbx_description
1 polymer ?
#
loop_
_entity_poly.entity_id
_entity_poly.type
_entity_poly.pdbx_seq_one_letter_code
_entity_poly.pdbx_strand_id
1 'polypeptide(L)'
;MKALLPTYAGKVKCIYIDPPYNTGNEKWVYNDNVNSPMMQEWLGKVVDKEDFTRHDKWLCMVMPRLKLLKELLRDDGIIFISIDENEQQRLRLLMEEIFNDNHIVTFAWTGRSGKGGTTTQVEMNHEYIECFGKVFNKVNIKPVTRIQPEGKYRDKQGSYSRERLRQWGQGDRREDRPRMYFPIPTPDGGEAYPIRPDGSEGRWRFGEGTVFKMLENDDLDFEKNGKGIWEVFRKIRAGQERISAADSLLDAVGTASSGTIELKRIFNGKKVLETVKPSSLIKHLIDLATWEDKNAIILDSFAGSGTTAHAVLDLNNEDGGNRKFILVECEDYANKITAERVRRVIKGVKTAKDEKLKKGLGGTFSYFELGEPIEMESILEGKKLPDYMELARYIFYTATGEEFNPSKVKQSKNFIGETKDYEVYLFYEPDIEKLKKLALTLDTAKKLGSFTGKKRLVFAPAKYLDLNDADLIDKHGLKGIEYCQLPFEIYKMRG
;
A
#
# COMPACT_ATOMS: atom_id res chain seq x y z
N MET A 1 13.83 -3.91 4.23
CA MET A 1 12.48 -3.89 4.84
C MET A 1 12.45 -4.34 6.30
N LYS A 2 13.05 -5.47 6.69
CA LYS A 2 13.07 -5.90 8.12
C LYS A 2 13.55 -4.81 9.07
N ALA A 3 14.60 -4.05 8.70
CA ALA A 3 15.11 -2.94 9.49
C ALA A 3 14.11 -1.77 9.68
N LEU A 4 13.07 -1.69 8.88
CA LEU A 4 12.02 -0.67 9.01
C LEU A 4 10.95 -1.04 10.05
N LEU A 5 10.72 -2.32 10.31
CA LEU A 5 9.65 -2.80 11.20
C LEU A 5 9.67 -2.15 12.59
N PRO A 6 10.83 -2.06 13.28
CA PRO A 6 10.85 -1.50 14.63
C PRO A 6 10.38 -0.04 14.74
N THR A 7 10.36 0.66 13.62
CA THR A 7 9.98 2.09 13.57
C THR A 7 8.65 2.31 12.84
N TYR A 8 8.37 1.52 11.81
CA TYR A 8 7.30 1.79 10.86
C TYR A 8 6.20 0.72 10.78
N ALA A 9 6.25 -0.35 11.59
CA ALA A 9 5.17 -1.33 11.65
C ALA A 9 3.83 -0.65 11.96
N GLY A 10 2.81 -0.94 11.16
CA GLY A 10 1.48 -0.35 11.30
C GLY A 10 1.39 1.16 11.05
N LYS A 11 2.39 1.79 10.40
CA LYS A 11 2.42 3.26 10.20
C LYS A 11 2.32 3.69 8.73
N VAL A 12 2.53 2.81 7.78
CA VAL A 12 2.49 3.13 6.36
C VAL A 12 1.04 3.17 5.88
N LYS A 13 0.61 4.28 5.30
CA LYS A 13 -0.75 4.45 4.77
C LYS A 13 -0.91 3.92 3.36
N CYS A 14 0.10 4.12 2.52
CA CYS A 14 0.07 3.71 1.13
C CYS A 14 1.37 3.01 0.75
N ILE A 15 1.27 1.83 0.15
CA ILE A 15 2.38 1.13 -0.48
C ILE A 15 2.11 1.08 -1.98
N TYR A 16 3.12 1.46 -2.77
CA TYR A 16 3.15 1.19 -4.21
C TYR A 16 4.41 0.40 -4.51
N ILE A 17 4.29 -0.68 -5.29
CA ILE A 17 5.44 -1.44 -5.79
C ILE A 17 5.26 -1.83 -7.26
N ASP A 18 6.39 -1.89 -7.96
CA ASP A 18 6.53 -2.31 -9.35
C ASP A 18 7.58 -3.44 -9.43
N PRO A 19 7.24 -4.67 -8.99
CA PRO A 19 8.19 -5.79 -8.97
C PRO A 19 8.50 -6.26 -10.39
N PRO A 20 9.57 -7.06 -10.62
CA PRO A 20 9.82 -7.70 -11.90
C PRO A 20 8.61 -8.50 -12.38
N TYR A 21 8.26 -8.39 -13.68
CA TYR A 21 7.06 -9.02 -14.25
C TYR A 21 7.25 -10.47 -14.71
N ASN A 22 8.47 -10.99 -14.57
CA ASN A 22 8.81 -12.36 -14.94
C ASN A 22 8.55 -12.68 -16.42
N THR A 23 8.82 -11.72 -17.31
CA THR A 23 8.59 -11.83 -18.77
C THR A 23 9.51 -12.83 -19.45
N GLY A 24 10.53 -13.36 -18.76
CA GLY A 24 11.58 -14.21 -19.28
C GLY A 24 12.69 -13.46 -20.01
N ASN A 25 12.59 -12.14 -20.13
CA ASN A 25 13.63 -11.26 -20.70
C ASN A 25 14.41 -10.50 -19.63
N GLU A 26 14.00 -10.61 -18.39
CA GLU A 26 14.59 -9.93 -17.26
C GLU A 26 15.71 -10.79 -16.68
N LYS A 27 16.92 -10.26 -16.69
CA LYS A 27 18.08 -10.88 -16.03
C LYS A 27 18.10 -10.54 -14.54
N TRP A 28 17.00 -10.83 -13.85
CA TRP A 28 17.00 -10.66 -12.41
C TRP A 28 17.58 -11.90 -11.73
N VAL A 29 18.51 -11.66 -10.82
CA VAL A 29 19.13 -12.68 -9.96
C VAL A 29 18.41 -12.66 -8.63
N TYR A 30 17.93 -13.81 -8.22
CA TYR A 30 17.36 -13.96 -6.89
C TYR A 30 18.48 -14.02 -5.85
N ASN A 31 18.66 -12.97 -5.07
CA ASN A 31 19.71 -12.86 -4.08
C ASN A 31 19.13 -12.65 -2.67
N ASP A 32 18.28 -13.59 -2.23
CA ASP A 32 17.88 -13.64 -0.81
C ASP A 32 18.76 -14.67 -0.10
N ASN A 33 19.30 -14.28 1.06
CA ASN A 33 19.97 -15.17 2.01
C ASN A 33 18.96 -16.19 2.57
N VAL A 34 18.65 -17.21 1.76
CA VAL A 34 17.87 -18.36 2.21
C VAL A 34 18.85 -19.35 2.82
N ASN A 35 18.70 -19.65 4.10
CA ASN A 35 19.63 -20.47 4.90
C ASN A 35 19.75 -21.95 4.48
N SER A 36 19.14 -22.36 3.37
CA SER A 36 19.28 -23.70 2.81
C SER A 36 20.22 -23.68 1.61
N PRO A 37 21.37 -24.37 1.61
CA PRO A 37 22.30 -24.42 0.48
C PRO A 37 21.63 -24.88 -0.83
N MET A 38 20.68 -25.81 -0.76
CA MET A 38 19.93 -26.29 -1.91
C MET A 38 18.97 -25.24 -2.47
N MET A 39 18.34 -24.45 -1.60
CA MET A 39 17.49 -23.32 -2.00
C MET A 39 18.32 -22.17 -2.58
N GLN A 40 19.51 -21.89 -2.00
CA GLN A 40 20.43 -20.88 -2.52
C GLN A 40 20.92 -21.26 -3.92
N GLU A 41 21.26 -22.52 -4.16
CA GLU A 41 21.66 -22.97 -5.49
C GLU A 41 20.51 -22.90 -6.51
N TRP A 42 19.29 -23.28 -6.09
CA TRP A 42 18.11 -23.25 -6.93
C TRP A 42 17.67 -21.80 -7.25
N LEU A 43 17.66 -20.91 -6.25
CA LEU A 43 17.27 -19.52 -6.38
C LEU A 43 18.35 -18.63 -7.02
N GLY A 44 19.62 -18.97 -6.90
CA GLY A 44 20.77 -18.23 -7.45
C GLY A 44 20.96 -18.38 -8.95
N LYS A 45 20.17 -19.22 -9.63
CA LYS A 45 20.22 -19.34 -11.08
C LYS A 45 19.44 -18.20 -11.73
N VAL A 46 20.01 -17.62 -12.80
CA VAL A 46 19.31 -16.62 -13.63
C VAL A 46 18.03 -17.23 -14.17
N VAL A 47 16.91 -16.52 -14.01
CA VAL A 47 15.61 -16.97 -14.51
C VAL A 47 15.55 -16.73 -16.02
N ASP A 48 15.38 -17.78 -16.79
CA ASP A 48 15.23 -17.75 -18.25
C ASP A 48 13.76 -18.02 -18.64
N LYS A 49 13.38 -17.61 -19.84
CA LYS A 49 12.05 -17.86 -20.43
C LYS A 49 11.70 -19.34 -20.54
N GLU A 50 12.70 -20.20 -20.74
CA GLU A 50 12.56 -21.65 -20.84
C GLU A 50 12.58 -22.37 -19.48
N ASP A 51 12.76 -21.64 -18.37
CA ASP A 51 12.73 -22.19 -17.01
C ASP A 51 11.28 -22.46 -16.59
N PHE A 52 10.88 -23.73 -16.57
CA PHE A 52 9.55 -24.15 -16.12
C PHE A 52 9.25 -23.79 -14.65
N THR A 53 10.27 -23.53 -13.82
CA THR A 53 10.12 -23.16 -12.42
C THR A 53 10.16 -21.64 -12.19
N ARG A 54 10.19 -20.83 -13.24
CA ARG A 54 10.30 -19.37 -13.14
C ARG A 54 9.20 -18.73 -12.30
N HIS A 55 7.99 -19.26 -12.39
CA HIS A 55 6.83 -18.77 -11.65
C HIS A 55 6.97 -19.07 -10.15
N ASP A 56 7.45 -20.26 -9.79
CA ASP A 56 7.68 -20.65 -8.40
C ASP A 56 8.80 -19.81 -7.77
N LYS A 57 9.88 -19.56 -8.54
CA LYS A 57 10.96 -18.66 -8.11
C LYS A 57 10.46 -17.25 -7.86
N TRP A 58 9.61 -16.74 -8.77
CA TRP A 58 9.01 -15.42 -8.63
C TRP A 58 8.13 -15.33 -7.36
N LEU A 59 7.27 -16.32 -7.12
CA LEU A 59 6.45 -16.40 -5.92
C LEU A 59 7.30 -16.46 -4.65
N CYS A 60 8.36 -17.26 -4.63
CA CYS A 60 9.32 -17.34 -3.51
C CYS A 60 10.00 -15.99 -3.25
N MET A 61 10.28 -15.20 -4.28
CA MET A 61 10.85 -13.87 -4.17
C MET A 61 9.84 -12.87 -3.60
N VAL A 62 8.60 -12.87 -4.06
CA VAL A 62 7.61 -11.85 -3.73
C VAL A 62 6.93 -12.10 -2.39
N MET A 63 6.60 -13.35 -2.04
CA MET A 63 5.83 -13.71 -0.85
C MET A 63 6.41 -13.16 0.47
N PRO A 64 7.69 -13.35 0.82
CA PRO A 64 8.23 -12.83 2.07
C PRO A 64 8.22 -11.30 2.11
N ARG A 65 8.38 -10.65 0.95
CA ARG A 65 8.30 -9.19 0.84
C ARG A 65 6.90 -8.68 1.10
N LEU A 66 5.88 -9.33 0.51
CA LEU A 66 4.47 -8.97 0.70
C LEU A 66 4.03 -9.13 2.16
N LYS A 67 4.48 -10.18 2.85
CA LYS A 67 4.23 -10.37 4.30
C LYS A 67 4.81 -9.22 5.11
N LEU A 68 6.06 -8.80 4.86
CA LEU A 68 6.67 -7.66 5.53
C LEU A 68 5.97 -6.35 5.21
N LEU A 69 5.53 -6.15 3.97
CA LEU A 69 4.78 -4.97 3.56
C LEU A 69 3.43 -4.88 4.26
N LYS A 70 2.73 -6.01 4.44
CA LYS A 70 1.49 -6.06 5.23
C LYS A 70 1.69 -5.64 6.67
N GLU A 71 2.80 -6.07 7.32
CA GLU A 71 3.14 -5.67 8.68
C GLU A 71 3.38 -4.15 8.79
N LEU A 72 4.04 -3.56 7.79
CA LEU A 72 4.30 -2.12 7.74
C LEU A 72 3.02 -1.28 7.53
N LEU A 73 1.99 -1.85 6.87
CA LEU A 73 0.73 -1.15 6.60
C LEU A 73 -0.06 -0.85 7.89
N ARG A 74 -0.67 0.33 7.94
CA ARG A 74 -1.74 0.66 8.88
C ARG A 74 -2.97 -0.19 8.59
N ASP A 75 -3.87 -0.31 9.56
CA ASP A 75 -5.13 -1.05 9.36
C ASP A 75 -6.00 -0.45 8.24
N ASP A 76 -5.99 0.88 8.08
CA ASP A 76 -6.66 1.61 6.99
C ASP A 76 -5.75 1.80 5.77
N GLY A 77 -4.61 1.09 5.74
CA GLY A 77 -3.62 1.19 4.67
C GLY A 77 -3.98 0.42 3.42
N ILE A 78 -3.43 0.87 2.30
CA ILE A 78 -3.67 0.34 0.95
C ILE A 78 -2.33 -0.02 0.32
N ILE A 79 -2.30 -1.14 -0.40
CA ILE A 79 -1.18 -1.52 -1.26
C ILE A 79 -1.63 -1.60 -2.72
N PHE A 80 -0.85 -1.00 -3.62
CA PHE A 80 -0.96 -1.08 -5.07
C PHE A 80 0.25 -1.80 -5.62
N ILE A 81 0.03 -2.79 -6.48
CA ILE A 81 1.09 -3.60 -7.09
C ILE A 81 0.88 -3.62 -8.59
N SER A 82 1.80 -3.00 -9.32
CA SER A 82 1.82 -3.08 -10.79
C SER A 82 2.28 -4.47 -11.23
N ILE A 83 1.62 -5.02 -12.24
CA ILE A 83 1.94 -6.34 -12.80
C ILE A 83 1.37 -6.47 -14.22
N ASP A 84 1.93 -7.34 -15.05
CA ASP A 84 1.38 -7.68 -16.35
C ASP A 84 0.71 -9.07 -16.37
N GLU A 85 0.29 -9.49 -17.54
CA GLU A 85 -0.41 -10.76 -17.78
C GLU A 85 0.39 -12.02 -17.42
N ASN A 86 1.73 -11.92 -17.27
CA ASN A 86 2.56 -13.09 -16.97
C ASN A 86 2.35 -13.60 -15.55
N GLU A 87 2.20 -12.71 -14.57
CA GLU A 87 2.09 -13.09 -13.14
C GLU A 87 0.84 -12.54 -12.44
N GLN A 88 -0.03 -11.78 -13.10
CA GLN A 88 -1.21 -11.16 -12.48
C GLN A 88 -2.08 -12.19 -11.73
N GLN A 89 -2.38 -13.32 -12.34
CA GLN A 89 -3.25 -14.34 -11.71
C GLN A 89 -2.61 -14.94 -10.44
N ARG A 90 -1.29 -15.20 -10.48
CA ARG A 90 -0.56 -15.78 -9.34
C ARG A 90 -0.39 -14.77 -8.22
N LEU A 91 -0.08 -13.53 -8.59
CA LEU A 91 -0.03 -12.43 -7.64
C LEU A 91 -1.38 -12.27 -6.92
N ARG A 92 -2.47 -12.30 -7.68
CA ARG A 92 -3.81 -12.15 -7.14
C ARG A 92 -4.12 -13.21 -6.08
N LEU A 93 -3.89 -14.49 -6.38
CA LEU A 93 -4.12 -15.60 -5.46
C LEU A 93 -3.22 -15.48 -4.20
N LEU A 94 -1.95 -15.15 -4.38
CA LEU A 94 -1.03 -14.95 -3.27
C LEU A 94 -1.45 -13.78 -2.36
N MET A 95 -1.94 -12.70 -2.96
CA MET A 95 -2.44 -11.54 -2.21
C MET A 95 -3.72 -11.84 -1.44
N GLU A 96 -4.64 -12.62 -2.00
CA GLU A 96 -5.85 -13.09 -1.31
C GLU A 96 -5.50 -13.91 -0.07
N GLU A 97 -4.51 -14.80 -0.16
CA GLU A 97 -4.02 -15.56 0.99
C GLU A 97 -3.38 -14.65 2.05
N ILE A 98 -2.47 -13.75 1.63
CA ILE A 98 -1.74 -12.88 2.57
C ILE A 98 -2.67 -11.85 3.21
N PHE A 99 -3.60 -11.24 2.45
CA PHE A 99 -4.47 -10.14 2.88
C PHE A 99 -5.89 -10.58 3.26
N ASN A 100 -6.15 -11.91 3.39
CA ASN A 100 -7.43 -12.47 3.83
C ASN A 100 -8.62 -11.94 2.99
N ASP A 101 -8.54 -12.07 1.67
CA ASP A 101 -9.57 -11.63 0.70
C ASP A 101 -9.94 -10.14 0.76
N ASN A 102 -9.10 -9.30 1.36
CA ASN A 102 -9.30 -7.84 1.40
C ASN A 102 -8.96 -7.15 0.07
N HIS A 103 -9.32 -7.78 -1.04
CA HIS A 103 -9.20 -7.17 -2.37
C HIS A 103 -10.18 -6.02 -2.53
N ILE A 104 -9.71 -4.90 -3.09
CA ILE A 104 -10.51 -3.72 -3.35
C ILE A 104 -10.90 -3.69 -4.83
N VAL A 105 -9.90 -3.66 -5.71
CA VAL A 105 -10.09 -3.57 -7.16
C VAL A 105 -8.81 -3.97 -7.89
N THR A 106 -8.95 -4.48 -9.11
CA THR A 106 -7.87 -4.58 -10.09
C THR A 106 -8.06 -3.43 -11.09
N PHE A 107 -7.12 -2.48 -11.11
CA PHE A 107 -7.12 -1.43 -12.12
C PHE A 107 -6.50 -1.94 -13.43
N ALA A 108 -7.05 -1.49 -14.55
CA ALA A 108 -6.46 -1.65 -15.87
C ALA A 108 -5.82 -0.31 -16.30
N TRP A 109 -4.48 -0.28 -16.38
CA TRP A 109 -3.75 0.89 -16.84
C TRP A 109 -3.41 0.77 -18.33
N THR A 110 -3.98 1.63 -19.15
CA THR A 110 -3.84 1.59 -20.62
C THR A 110 -2.61 2.33 -21.13
N GLY A 111 -1.66 2.62 -20.26
CA GLY A 111 -0.45 3.36 -20.61
C GLY A 111 0.67 2.54 -21.27
N ARG A 112 0.45 1.26 -21.56
CA ARG A 112 1.40 0.42 -22.30
C ARG A 112 1.44 0.91 -23.75
N SER A 113 2.60 1.32 -24.22
CA SER A 113 2.78 1.63 -25.65
C SER A 113 2.86 0.31 -26.40
N GLY A 114 1.80 -0.03 -27.11
CA GLY A 114 1.79 -1.20 -27.99
C GLY A 114 2.94 -1.11 -28.99
N LYS A 115 3.81 -2.10 -28.97
CA LYS A 115 4.72 -2.32 -30.11
C LYS A 115 3.94 -3.24 -31.05
N GLY A 116 3.32 -2.67 -32.07
CA GLY A 116 2.70 -3.44 -33.16
C GLY A 116 3.69 -4.46 -33.69
N GLY A 117 3.60 -5.66 -33.18
CA GLY A 117 4.37 -6.82 -33.68
C GLY A 117 3.45 -7.65 -34.55
N THR A 118 3.87 -7.98 -35.75
CA THR A 118 3.14 -8.81 -36.71
C THR A 118 2.96 -10.28 -36.26
N THR A 119 3.43 -10.63 -35.06
CA THR A 119 3.49 -12.03 -34.56
C THR A 119 2.46 -12.38 -33.48
N THR A 120 1.72 -11.42 -32.94
CA THR A 120 0.67 -11.67 -31.93
C THR A 120 -0.72 -11.50 -32.53
N GLN A 121 -1.63 -12.43 -32.21
CA GLN A 121 -3.02 -12.35 -32.68
C GLN A 121 -3.81 -11.20 -32.06
N VAL A 122 -3.44 -10.82 -30.81
CA VAL A 122 -4.07 -9.73 -30.03
C VAL A 122 -2.98 -8.91 -29.35
N GLU A 123 -3.08 -7.60 -29.45
CA GLU A 123 -2.17 -6.68 -28.82
C GLU A 123 -2.61 -6.37 -27.38
N MET A 124 -1.70 -6.55 -26.42
CA MET A 124 -1.95 -6.22 -25.02
C MET A 124 -1.62 -4.73 -24.77
N ASN A 125 -2.65 -3.92 -24.60
CA ASN A 125 -2.56 -2.46 -24.49
C ASN A 125 -2.64 -1.94 -23.06
N HIS A 126 -2.67 -2.85 -22.06
CA HIS A 126 -2.80 -2.49 -20.65
C HIS A 126 -1.91 -3.35 -19.77
N GLU A 127 -1.67 -2.87 -18.59
CA GLU A 127 -1.11 -3.57 -17.46
C GLU A 127 -2.11 -3.54 -16.32
N TYR A 128 -1.91 -4.35 -15.31
CA TYR A 128 -2.77 -4.43 -14.14
C TYR A 128 -2.14 -3.74 -12.94
N ILE A 129 -2.99 -3.20 -12.05
CA ILE A 129 -2.55 -2.75 -10.72
C ILE A 129 -3.49 -3.40 -9.71
N GLU A 130 -2.98 -4.38 -8.99
CA GLU A 130 -3.72 -5.03 -7.91
C GLU A 130 -3.79 -4.11 -6.70
N CYS A 131 -4.99 -3.95 -6.15
CA CYS A 131 -5.26 -3.07 -5.02
C CYS A 131 -5.87 -3.84 -3.86
N PHE A 132 -5.19 -3.85 -2.72
CA PHE A 132 -5.63 -4.52 -1.50
C PHE A 132 -5.57 -3.57 -0.31
N GLY A 133 -6.52 -3.73 0.61
CA GLY A 133 -6.50 -3.08 1.91
C GLY A 133 -5.96 -4.01 3.00
N LYS A 134 -5.38 -3.48 4.06
CA LYS A 134 -5.04 -4.31 5.22
C LYS A 134 -6.29 -4.80 5.95
N VAL A 135 -7.26 -3.90 6.19
CA VAL A 135 -8.59 -4.22 6.74
C VAL A 135 -9.64 -3.55 5.86
N PHE A 136 -10.39 -4.32 5.09
CA PHE A 136 -11.29 -3.83 4.04
C PHE A 136 -12.23 -2.70 4.50
N ASN A 137 -12.90 -2.88 5.65
CA ASN A 137 -13.90 -1.93 6.16
C ASN A 137 -13.29 -0.62 6.70
N LYS A 138 -11.98 -0.51 6.84
CA LYS A 138 -11.27 0.69 7.28
C LYS A 138 -10.69 1.50 6.13
N VAL A 139 -10.65 0.92 4.93
CA VAL A 139 -10.10 1.58 3.75
C VAL A 139 -11.11 2.57 3.16
N ASN A 140 -10.63 3.76 2.83
CA ASN A 140 -11.42 4.78 2.14
C ASN A 140 -10.65 5.29 0.91
N ILE A 141 -11.17 4.97 -0.28
CA ILE A 141 -10.61 5.44 -1.56
C ILE A 141 -11.30 6.77 -1.91
N LYS A 142 -10.51 7.72 -2.39
CA LYS A 142 -11.00 9.03 -2.82
C LYS A 142 -12.14 8.90 -3.84
N PRO A 143 -13.31 9.43 -3.54
CA PRO A 143 -14.37 9.51 -4.52
C PRO A 143 -14.04 10.54 -5.61
N VAL A 144 -14.59 10.34 -6.80
CA VAL A 144 -14.41 11.23 -7.93
C VAL A 144 -15.63 12.12 -8.07
N THR A 145 -15.43 13.44 -8.10
CA THR A 145 -16.49 14.39 -8.47
C THR A 145 -16.56 14.47 -9.98
N ARG A 146 -17.70 14.09 -10.54
CA ARG A 146 -17.97 14.19 -11.98
C ARG A 146 -18.94 15.32 -12.23
N ILE A 147 -18.58 16.17 -13.15
CA ILE A 147 -19.49 17.22 -13.66
C ILE A 147 -20.32 16.58 -14.75
N GLN A 148 -21.65 16.69 -14.64
CA GLN A 148 -22.54 16.17 -15.67
C GLN A 148 -22.33 16.94 -16.98
N PRO A 149 -22.10 16.23 -18.09
CA PRO A 149 -21.91 16.87 -19.39
C PRO A 149 -23.21 17.51 -19.87
N GLU A 150 -23.11 18.32 -20.90
CA GLU A 150 -24.29 18.87 -21.58
C GLU A 150 -25.21 17.75 -22.05
N GLY A 151 -26.51 17.91 -21.73
CA GLY A 151 -27.53 16.94 -22.09
C GLY A 151 -28.18 17.29 -23.45
N LYS A 152 -28.89 16.31 -24.01
CA LYS A 152 -29.62 16.45 -25.29
C LYS A 152 -30.81 17.39 -25.20
N TYR A 153 -31.40 17.52 -24.02
CA TYR A 153 -32.63 18.29 -23.77
C TYR A 153 -32.30 19.63 -23.15
N ARG A 154 -33.20 20.60 -23.32
CA ARG A 154 -33.02 21.96 -22.78
C ARG A 154 -34.35 22.52 -22.28
N ASP A 155 -34.31 23.16 -21.11
CA ASP A 155 -35.42 23.95 -20.56
C ASP A 155 -34.93 25.34 -20.12
N LYS A 156 -35.74 26.07 -19.35
CA LYS A 156 -35.41 27.43 -18.85
C LYS A 156 -34.19 27.44 -17.91
N GLN A 157 -33.88 26.30 -17.28
CA GLN A 157 -32.77 26.18 -16.34
C GLN A 157 -31.46 25.64 -16.98
N GLY A 158 -31.49 25.33 -18.29
CA GLY A 158 -30.32 24.89 -19.04
C GLY A 158 -30.47 23.54 -19.71
N SER A 159 -29.34 22.94 -20.11
CA SER A 159 -29.35 21.64 -20.75
C SER A 159 -29.38 20.50 -19.71
N TYR A 160 -30.02 19.39 -20.08
CA TYR A 160 -30.12 18.22 -19.22
C TYR A 160 -30.18 16.91 -20.01
N SER A 161 -29.80 15.82 -19.36
CA SER A 161 -30.04 14.44 -19.80
C SER A 161 -31.29 13.89 -19.09
N ARG A 162 -31.90 12.85 -19.65
CA ARG A 162 -33.06 12.18 -19.08
C ARG A 162 -32.68 10.84 -18.49
N GLU A 163 -33.12 10.56 -17.28
CA GLU A 163 -33.06 9.26 -16.64
C GLU A 163 -34.48 8.78 -16.32
N ARG A 164 -34.85 7.56 -16.78
CA ARG A 164 -36.20 7.04 -16.54
C ARG A 164 -36.46 6.90 -15.04
N LEU A 165 -37.59 7.47 -14.57
CA LEU A 165 -37.95 7.46 -13.14
C LEU A 165 -38.50 6.09 -12.71
N ARG A 166 -39.14 5.34 -13.61
CA ARG A 166 -39.60 3.98 -13.36
C ARG A 166 -38.39 3.04 -13.23
N GLN A 167 -38.40 2.18 -12.20
CA GLN A 167 -37.39 1.13 -12.05
C GLN A 167 -37.48 0.13 -13.20
N TRP A 168 -36.36 -0.45 -13.57
CA TRP A 168 -36.22 -1.46 -14.60
C TRP A 168 -35.21 -2.54 -14.16
N GLY A 169 -35.34 -3.75 -14.72
CA GLY A 169 -34.49 -4.88 -14.36
C GLY A 169 -34.99 -5.60 -13.11
N GLN A 170 -34.05 -6.14 -12.34
CA GLN A 170 -34.40 -6.91 -11.14
C GLN A 170 -35.08 -6.03 -10.07
N GLY A 171 -36.18 -6.54 -9.48
CA GLY A 171 -36.94 -5.82 -8.45
C GLY A 171 -37.70 -4.60 -8.99
N ASP A 172 -38.24 -4.65 -10.24
CA ASP A 172 -38.95 -3.54 -10.88
C ASP A 172 -40.49 -3.63 -10.75
N ARG A 173 -41.02 -4.68 -10.09
CA ARG A 173 -42.45 -4.90 -9.89
C ARG A 173 -42.97 -4.13 -8.67
N ARG A 174 -44.25 -3.82 -8.66
CA ARG A 174 -44.94 -3.21 -7.51
C ARG A 174 -44.81 -4.06 -6.25
N GLU A 175 -44.87 -5.39 -6.39
CA GLU A 175 -44.79 -6.36 -5.29
C GLU A 175 -43.45 -6.26 -4.52
N ASP A 176 -42.38 -5.94 -5.21
CA ASP A 176 -41.04 -5.82 -4.60
C ASP A 176 -40.96 -4.66 -3.60
N ARG A 177 -41.64 -3.54 -3.90
CA ARG A 177 -41.74 -2.36 -3.03
C ARG A 177 -43.08 -1.64 -3.22
N PRO A 178 -44.18 -2.08 -2.62
CA PRO A 178 -45.52 -1.55 -2.84
C PRO A 178 -45.66 -0.04 -2.60
N ARG A 179 -44.90 0.52 -1.61
CA ARG A 179 -44.91 1.95 -1.30
C ARG A 179 -44.27 2.83 -2.41
N MET A 180 -43.64 2.24 -3.41
CA MET A 180 -43.07 2.94 -4.56
C MET A 180 -44.03 2.96 -5.76
N TYR A 181 -45.28 2.59 -5.58
CA TYR A 181 -46.35 2.68 -6.57
C TYR A 181 -47.36 3.72 -6.12
N PHE A 182 -47.30 4.91 -6.69
CA PHE A 182 -48.15 6.04 -6.39
C PHE A 182 -48.30 6.91 -7.66
N PRO A 183 -49.37 7.73 -7.77
CA PRO A 183 -49.59 8.63 -8.91
C PRO A 183 -48.62 9.83 -8.86
N ILE A 184 -48.17 10.27 -10.05
CA ILE A 184 -47.47 11.53 -10.23
C ILE A 184 -48.37 12.42 -11.13
N PRO A 185 -48.73 13.67 -10.69
CA PRO A 185 -49.49 14.60 -11.51
C PRO A 185 -48.79 14.89 -12.84
N THR A 186 -49.52 14.84 -13.92
CA THR A 186 -49.01 15.09 -15.26
C THR A 186 -49.34 16.51 -15.77
N PRO A 187 -48.64 17.05 -16.78
CA PRO A 187 -48.87 18.41 -17.28
C PRO A 187 -50.26 18.64 -17.88
N ASP A 188 -50.98 17.58 -18.26
CA ASP A 188 -52.35 17.67 -18.79
C ASP A 188 -53.44 17.50 -17.71
N GLY A 189 -53.06 17.46 -16.41
CA GLY A 189 -53.96 17.34 -15.27
C GLY A 189 -54.35 15.91 -14.94
N GLY A 190 -53.76 14.92 -15.60
CA GLY A 190 -53.94 13.50 -15.29
C GLY A 190 -52.93 12.96 -14.27
N GLU A 191 -52.75 11.65 -14.26
CA GLU A 191 -51.85 10.94 -13.37
C GLU A 191 -50.97 9.95 -14.15
N ALA A 192 -49.68 9.91 -13.85
CA ALA A 192 -48.75 8.91 -14.36
C ALA A 192 -48.46 7.84 -13.30
N TYR A 193 -48.53 6.60 -13.69
CA TYR A 193 -48.17 5.44 -12.87
C TYR A 193 -46.96 4.71 -13.48
N PRO A 194 -46.16 3.97 -12.70
CA PRO A 194 -44.98 3.27 -13.18
C PRO A 194 -45.37 1.96 -13.89
N ILE A 195 -45.98 2.06 -15.07
CA ILE A 195 -46.42 0.91 -15.86
C ILE A 195 -45.25 0.32 -16.65
N ARG A 196 -45.09 -0.98 -16.59
CA ARG A 196 -44.04 -1.73 -17.31
C ARG A 196 -44.42 -1.87 -18.80
N PRO A 197 -43.44 -2.18 -19.69
CA PRO A 197 -43.69 -2.33 -21.13
C PRO A 197 -44.72 -3.43 -21.48
N ASP A 198 -44.81 -4.44 -20.60
CA ASP A 198 -45.80 -5.54 -20.71
C ASP A 198 -47.21 -5.17 -20.22
N GLY A 199 -47.41 -3.95 -19.71
CA GLY A 199 -48.64 -3.43 -19.17
C GLY A 199 -48.87 -3.74 -17.70
N SER A 200 -47.99 -4.48 -17.04
CA SER A 200 -48.07 -4.78 -15.62
C SER A 200 -47.62 -3.59 -14.76
N GLU A 201 -47.99 -3.62 -13.47
CA GLU A 201 -47.61 -2.60 -12.50
C GLU A 201 -46.13 -2.73 -12.09
N GLY A 202 -45.40 -1.64 -12.28
CA GLY A 202 -44.02 -1.51 -11.86
C GLY A 202 -43.88 -0.70 -10.57
N ARG A 203 -42.73 -0.07 -10.37
CA ARG A 203 -42.49 0.87 -9.28
C ARG A 203 -41.59 2.03 -9.68
N TRP A 204 -41.71 3.10 -8.94
CA TRP A 204 -40.74 4.21 -9.08
C TRP A 204 -39.38 3.84 -8.41
N ARG A 205 -38.34 4.55 -8.81
CA ARG A 205 -36.99 4.40 -8.22
C ARG A 205 -36.85 5.09 -6.88
N PHE A 206 -37.65 6.12 -6.65
CA PHE A 206 -37.60 6.96 -5.46
C PHE A 206 -38.95 6.96 -4.76
N GLY A 207 -38.92 7.21 -3.44
CA GLY A 207 -40.15 7.33 -2.66
C GLY A 207 -40.90 8.60 -2.97
N GLU A 208 -42.18 8.61 -2.62
CA GLU A 208 -43.16 9.64 -2.93
C GLU A 208 -42.66 11.05 -2.57
N GLY A 209 -42.21 11.29 -1.32
CA GLY A 209 -41.72 12.60 -0.89
C GLY A 209 -40.51 13.11 -1.67
N THR A 210 -39.65 12.20 -2.19
CA THR A 210 -38.50 12.59 -3.05
C THR A 210 -38.99 12.99 -4.43
N VAL A 211 -39.95 12.23 -4.99
CA VAL A 211 -40.49 12.50 -6.33
C VAL A 211 -41.28 13.82 -6.34
N PHE A 212 -42.08 14.09 -5.33
CA PHE A 212 -42.79 15.37 -5.25
C PHE A 212 -41.85 16.59 -5.10
N LYS A 213 -40.76 16.44 -4.34
CA LYS A 213 -39.70 17.49 -4.33
C LYS A 213 -39.06 17.71 -5.71
N MET A 214 -38.84 16.62 -6.47
CA MET A 214 -38.35 16.75 -7.85
C MET A 214 -39.37 17.46 -8.75
N LEU A 215 -40.67 17.21 -8.55
CA LEU A 215 -41.72 17.87 -9.28
C LEU A 215 -41.77 19.38 -8.97
N GLU A 216 -41.72 19.74 -7.69
CA GLU A 216 -41.69 21.13 -7.23
C GLU A 216 -40.47 21.90 -7.77
N ASN A 217 -39.32 21.25 -7.91
CA ASN A 217 -38.08 21.85 -8.42
C ASN A 217 -37.97 21.86 -9.95
N ASP A 218 -39.00 21.43 -10.67
CA ASP A 218 -38.97 21.23 -12.12
C ASP A 218 -37.85 20.26 -12.58
N ASP A 219 -37.60 19.23 -11.79
CA ASP A 219 -36.59 18.18 -12.08
C ASP A 219 -37.19 16.92 -12.72
N LEU A 220 -38.50 16.97 -13.06
CA LEU A 220 -39.16 15.90 -13.79
C LEU A 220 -39.46 16.34 -15.23
N ASP A 221 -39.38 15.40 -16.15
CA ASP A 221 -39.73 15.56 -17.54
C ASP A 221 -40.74 14.48 -17.94
N PHE A 222 -41.68 14.79 -18.78
CA PHE A 222 -42.83 13.96 -19.09
C PHE A 222 -42.93 13.76 -20.60
N GLU A 223 -43.14 12.52 -21.03
CA GLU A 223 -43.33 12.19 -22.44
C GLU A 223 -44.38 11.09 -22.58
N LYS A 224 -45.28 11.19 -23.54
CA LYS A 224 -46.20 10.09 -23.86
C LYS A 224 -45.52 9.13 -24.81
N ASN A 225 -45.53 7.84 -24.44
CA ASN A 225 -45.03 6.81 -25.34
C ASN A 225 -46.00 6.53 -26.49
N GLY A 226 -45.62 5.63 -27.42
CA GLY A 226 -46.44 5.27 -28.56
C GLY A 226 -47.80 4.65 -28.25
N LYS A 227 -48.10 4.33 -27.00
CA LYS A 227 -49.39 3.84 -26.49
C LYS A 227 -50.19 4.91 -25.77
N GLY A 228 -49.73 6.16 -25.76
CA GLY A 228 -50.37 7.27 -25.05
C GLY A 228 -50.17 7.28 -23.53
N ILE A 229 -49.34 6.37 -22.99
CA ILE A 229 -49.04 6.30 -21.56
C ILE A 229 -47.92 7.27 -21.22
N TRP A 230 -48.08 8.03 -20.12
CA TRP A 230 -47.05 8.93 -19.63
C TRP A 230 -45.84 8.17 -19.13
N GLU A 231 -44.66 8.48 -19.63
CA GLU A 231 -43.37 8.10 -19.09
C GLU A 231 -42.75 9.31 -18.37
N VAL A 232 -42.29 9.09 -17.16
CA VAL A 232 -41.69 10.14 -16.33
C VAL A 232 -40.18 9.91 -16.26
N PHE A 233 -39.45 11.01 -16.46
CA PHE A 233 -37.99 11.02 -16.43
C PHE A 233 -37.50 12.03 -15.38
N ARG A 234 -36.41 11.70 -14.74
CA ARG A 234 -35.66 12.65 -13.93
C ARG A 234 -34.74 13.43 -14.85
N LYS A 235 -34.72 14.76 -14.71
CA LYS A 235 -33.76 15.65 -15.36
C LYS A 235 -32.43 15.57 -14.62
N ILE A 236 -31.34 15.29 -15.34
CA ILE A 236 -29.97 15.35 -14.84
C ILE A 236 -29.32 16.55 -15.51
N ARG A 237 -29.17 17.64 -14.76
CA ARG A 237 -28.76 18.94 -15.32
C ARG A 237 -27.25 18.97 -15.58
N ALA A 238 -26.87 19.60 -16.70
CA ALA A 238 -25.48 19.88 -17.00
C ALA A 238 -24.83 20.73 -15.89
N GLY A 239 -23.57 20.53 -15.62
CA GLY A 239 -22.85 21.26 -14.58
C GLY A 239 -23.11 20.76 -13.15
N GLN A 240 -24.08 19.86 -12.92
CA GLN A 240 -24.27 19.27 -11.59
C GLN A 240 -23.08 18.37 -11.23
N GLU A 241 -22.58 18.55 -10.01
CA GLU A 241 -21.56 17.66 -9.45
C GLU A 241 -22.21 16.38 -8.93
N ARG A 242 -21.61 15.26 -9.31
CA ARG A 242 -21.97 13.95 -8.80
C ARG A 242 -20.76 13.27 -8.20
N ILE A 243 -20.84 12.92 -6.94
CA ILE A 243 -19.84 12.07 -6.29
C ILE A 243 -20.06 10.62 -6.73
N SER A 244 -19.01 9.99 -7.23
CA SER A 244 -19.03 8.58 -7.67
C SER A 244 -17.74 7.87 -7.22
N ALA A 245 -17.73 6.54 -7.26
CA ALA A 245 -16.51 5.77 -7.06
C ALA A 245 -15.47 6.10 -8.14
N ALA A 246 -14.19 5.93 -7.82
CA ALA A 246 -13.10 6.05 -8.78
C ALA A 246 -13.24 4.98 -9.89
N ASP A 247 -12.73 5.32 -11.08
CA ASP A 247 -12.73 4.39 -12.21
C ASP A 247 -11.64 3.33 -12.06
N SER A 248 -11.96 2.09 -12.42
CA SER A 248 -10.97 1.02 -12.50
C SER A 248 -10.15 1.04 -13.80
N LEU A 249 -10.56 1.80 -14.80
CA LEU A 249 -9.81 2.03 -16.02
C LEU A 249 -8.98 3.32 -15.90
N LEU A 250 -7.66 3.17 -15.98
CA LEU A 250 -6.71 4.28 -15.85
C LEU A 250 -6.13 4.64 -17.21
N ASP A 251 -6.82 5.47 -17.97
CA ASP A 251 -6.47 5.88 -19.34
C ASP A 251 -5.88 7.29 -19.45
N ALA A 252 -6.12 8.16 -18.45
CA ALA A 252 -5.71 9.56 -18.45
C ALA A 252 -4.50 9.87 -17.54
N VAL A 253 -3.82 8.86 -17.01
CA VAL A 253 -2.76 9.03 -15.99
C VAL A 253 -1.32 8.89 -16.54
N GLY A 254 -1.16 9.08 -17.83
CA GLY A 254 0.14 8.98 -18.52
C GLY A 254 0.47 7.58 -19.02
N THR A 255 1.55 7.49 -19.78
CA THR A 255 2.01 6.24 -20.43
C THR A 255 3.45 5.91 -20.03
N ALA A 256 3.90 4.67 -20.25
CA ALA A 256 5.29 4.25 -20.05
C ALA A 256 6.28 5.13 -20.86
N SER A 257 5.88 5.53 -22.06
CA SER A 257 6.65 6.47 -22.88
C SER A 257 6.76 7.84 -22.22
N SER A 258 5.68 8.36 -21.63
CA SER A 258 5.73 9.65 -20.91
C SER A 258 6.64 9.59 -19.69
N GLY A 259 6.64 8.47 -18.92
CA GLY A 259 7.55 8.26 -17.80
C GLY A 259 9.03 8.23 -18.23
N THR A 260 9.34 7.53 -19.33
CA THR A 260 10.69 7.50 -19.88
C THR A 260 11.15 8.88 -20.36
N ILE A 261 10.28 9.66 -21.00
CA ILE A 261 10.56 11.04 -21.44
C ILE A 261 10.79 11.95 -20.24
N GLU A 262 9.95 11.83 -19.20
CA GLU A 262 10.09 12.57 -17.95
C GLU A 262 11.46 12.31 -17.31
N LEU A 263 11.84 11.04 -17.14
CA LEU A 263 13.13 10.67 -16.57
C LEU A 263 14.30 11.20 -17.39
N LYS A 264 14.25 11.09 -18.70
CA LYS A 264 15.28 11.66 -19.60
C LYS A 264 15.45 13.17 -19.40
N ARG A 265 14.35 13.91 -19.23
CA ARG A 265 14.42 15.36 -18.97
C ARG A 265 15.08 15.65 -17.63
N ILE A 266 14.73 14.90 -16.59
CA ILE A 266 15.33 15.04 -15.26
C ILE A 266 16.84 14.79 -15.33
N PHE A 267 17.30 13.87 -16.19
CA PHE A 267 18.72 13.52 -16.38
C PHE A 267 19.36 14.19 -17.60
N ASN A 268 18.90 15.41 -17.96
CA ASN A 268 19.49 16.23 -19.03
C ASN A 268 19.58 15.50 -20.39
N GLY A 269 18.54 14.76 -20.75
CA GLY A 269 18.43 14.02 -22.01
C GLY A 269 19.04 12.61 -21.99
N LYS A 270 19.70 12.20 -20.91
CA LYS A 270 20.27 10.86 -20.78
C LYS A 270 19.20 9.80 -20.48
N LYS A 271 19.24 8.68 -21.18
CA LYS A 271 18.47 7.48 -20.86
C LYS A 271 19.21 6.69 -19.79
N VAL A 272 18.70 6.67 -18.55
CA VAL A 272 19.37 6.03 -17.41
C VAL A 272 18.72 4.69 -17.03
N LEU A 273 17.44 4.49 -17.36
CA LEU A 273 16.71 3.22 -17.23
C LEU A 273 15.84 2.97 -18.47
N GLU A 274 15.55 1.70 -18.73
CA GLU A 274 14.79 1.29 -19.93
C GLU A 274 13.29 1.61 -19.79
N THR A 275 12.67 1.17 -18.70
CA THR A 275 11.24 1.30 -18.46
C THR A 275 10.99 2.01 -17.15
N VAL A 276 10.10 3.00 -17.17
CA VAL A 276 9.79 3.83 -16.00
C VAL A 276 8.29 4.14 -15.98
N LYS A 277 7.66 3.92 -14.85
CA LYS A 277 6.27 4.36 -14.65
C LYS A 277 6.18 5.89 -14.63
N PRO A 278 5.16 6.49 -15.23
CA PRO A 278 4.97 7.94 -15.19
C PRO A 278 4.62 8.40 -13.77
N SER A 279 5.17 9.56 -13.36
CA SER A 279 4.86 10.12 -12.03
C SER A 279 3.38 10.46 -11.86
N SER A 280 2.68 10.78 -12.92
CA SER A 280 1.23 11.05 -12.92
C SER A 280 0.39 9.82 -12.52
N LEU A 281 0.76 8.61 -12.93
CA LEU A 281 0.11 7.38 -12.49
C LEU A 281 0.28 7.18 -10.99
N ILE A 282 1.52 7.26 -10.51
CA ILE A 282 1.83 7.03 -9.09
C ILE A 282 1.18 8.12 -8.23
N LYS A 283 1.21 9.38 -8.67
CA LYS A 283 0.53 10.49 -8.00
C LYS A 283 -0.98 10.23 -7.87
N HIS A 284 -1.62 9.75 -8.93
CA HIS A 284 -3.04 9.41 -8.90
C HIS A 284 -3.35 8.33 -7.86
N LEU A 285 -2.58 7.23 -7.83
CA LEU A 285 -2.77 6.15 -6.85
C LEU A 285 -2.54 6.62 -5.41
N ILE A 286 -1.51 7.43 -5.18
CA ILE A 286 -1.24 8.02 -3.85
C ILE A 286 -2.38 8.94 -3.44
N ASP A 287 -2.90 9.79 -4.34
CA ASP A 287 -4.02 10.68 -4.06
C ASP A 287 -5.30 9.89 -3.70
N LEU A 288 -5.59 8.80 -4.43
CA LEU A 288 -6.70 7.89 -4.11
C LEU A 288 -6.62 7.34 -2.68
N ALA A 289 -5.42 7.02 -2.21
CA ALA A 289 -5.20 6.39 -0.91
C ALA A 289 -5.04 7.38 0.25
N THR A 290 -4.63 8.63 -0.02
CA THR A 290 -4.18 9.58 1.02
C THR A 290 -4.93 10.92 1.02
N TRP A 291 -6.07 11.01 0.36
CA TRP A 291 -6.84 12.24 0.23
C TRP A 291 -7.33 12.82 1.57
N GLU A 292 -7.61 11.94 2.56
CA GLU A 292 -7.98 12.34 3.92
C GLU A 292 -6.77 12.56 4.83
N ASP A 293 -5.59 12.00 4.49
CA ASP A 293 -4.39 12.05 5.31
C ASP A 293 -3.20 12.60 4.52
N LYS A 294 -3.08 13.92 4.51
CA LYS A 294 -2.00 14.63 3.83
C LYS A 294 -0.64 14.54 4.55
N ASN A 295 -0.56 13.88 5.70
CA ASN A 295 0.67 13.61 6.44
C ASN A 295 1.11 12.13 6.35
N ALA A 296 0.43 11.34 5.53
CA ALA A 296 0.64 9.92 5.35
C ALA A 296 2.08 9.55 5.01
N ILE A 297 2.48 8.33 5.40
CA ILE A 297 3.74 7.71 4.97
C ILE A 297 3.44 6.81 3.78
N ILE A 298 4.19 7.01 2.69
CA ILE A 298 4.15 6.22 1.47
C ILE A 298 5.43 5.38 1.38
N LEU A 299 5.31 4.10 1.05
CA LEU A 299 6.46 3.21 0.91
C LEU A 299 6.49 2.58 -0.48
N ASP A 300 7.70 2.49 -1.04
CA ASP A 300 7.99 1.77 -2.28
C ASP A 300 9.25 0.93 -2.08
N SER A 301 9.10 -0.41 -2.16
CA SER A 301 10.22 -1.34 -1.94
C SER A 301 10.86 -1.88 -3.22
N PHE A 302 10.42 -1.38 -4.37
CA PHE A 302 11.03 -1.58 -5.67
C PHE A 302 11.19 -0.22 -6.35
N ALA A 303 11.94 0.68 -5.67
CA ALA A 303 11.93 2.11 -5.96
C ALA A 303 12.41 2.47 -7.37
N GLY A 304 13.23 1.63 -8.01
CA GLY A 304 13.69 1.81 -9.36
C GLY A 304 14.28 3.20 -9.60
N SER A 305 13.63 3.97 -10.45
CA SER A 305 14.06 5.34 -10.73
C SER A 305 13.67 6.37 -9.66
N GLY A 306 12.93 6.01 -8.60
CA GLY A 306 12.44 6.95 -7.58
C GLY A 306 11.19 7.74 -7.99
N THR A 307 10.36 7.16 -8.85
CA THR A 307 9.12 7.80 -9.32
C THR A 307 8.16 8.10 -8.18
N THR A 308 8.07 7.21 -7.19
CA THR A 308 7.18 7.38 -6.04
C THR A 308 7.53 8.60 -5.21
N ALA A 309 8.81 8.86 -4.94
CA ALA A 309 9.21 10.09 -4.24
C ALA A 309 8.87 11.35 -5.05
N HIS A 310 9.11 11.34 -6.37
CA HIS A 310 8.71 12.44 -7.25
C HIS A 310 7.21 12.71 -7.17
N ALA A 311 6.39 11.66 -7.25
CA ALA A 311 4.93 11.77 -7.16
C ALA A 311 4.46 12.32 -5.81
N VAL A 312 5.08 11.90 -4.69
CA VAL A 312 4.78 12.43 -3.35
C VAL A 312 5.11 13.92 -3.24
N LEU A 313 6.28 14.33 -3.72
CA LEU A 313 6.71 15.73 -3.69
C LEU A 313 5.81 16.61 -4.56
N ASP A 314 5.42 16.12 -5.75
CA ASP A 314 4.51 16.85 -6.65
C ASP A 314 3.12 17.02 -6.01
N LEU A 315 2.57 15.94 -5.43
CA LEU A 315 1.28 16.00 -4.75
C LEU A 315 1.29 16.94 -3.53
N ASN A 316 2.36 16.92 -2.73
CA ASN A 316 2.52 17.85 -1.61
C ASN A 316 2.59 19.30 -2.07
N ASN A 317 3.29 19.57 -3.18
CA ASN A 317 3.37 20.90 -3.77
C ASN A 317 2.01 21.38 -4.31
N GLU A 318 1.19 20.45 -4.81
CA GLU A 318 -0.12 20.74 -5.39
C GLU A 318 -1.19 21.04 -4.33
N ASP A 319 -1.25 20.23 -3.26
CA ASP A 319 -2.33 20.29 -2.28
C ASP A 319 -1.90 20.80 -0.88
N GLY A 320 -0.65 21.26 -0.75
CA GLY A 320 -0.08 21.76 0.51
C GLY A 320 0.13 20.67 1.56
N GLY A 321 0.17 19.40 1.16
CA GLY A 321 0.39 18.26 2.06
C GLY A 321 1.84 18.13 2.55
N ASN A 322 2.02 17.25 3.53
CA ASN A 322 3.32 16.92 4.12
C ASN A 322 3.50 15.40 4.18
N ARG A 323 3.08 14.70 3.11
CA ARG A 323 3.29 13.25 2.98
C ARG A 323 4.77 12.94 2.96
N LYS A 324 5.14 11.82 3.56
CA LYS A 324 6.52 11.32 3.62
C LYS A 324 6.66 10.11 2.73
N PHE A 325 7.87 9.89 2.21
CA PHE A 325 8.17 8.69 1.43
C PHE A 325 9.31 7.89 2.04
N ILE A 326 9.24 6.57 1.87
CA ILE A 326 10.30 5.61 2.16
C ILE A 326 10.52 4.82 0.87
N LEU A 327 11.73 4.89 0.33
CA LEU A 327 12.14 4.13 -0.84
C LEU A 327 13.16 3.08 -0.44
N VAL A 328 13.00 1.86 -0.94
CA VAL A 328 13.98 0.79 -0.79
C VAL A 328 14.39 0.32 -2.18
N GLU A 329 15.69 0.30 -2.45
CA GLU A 329 16.27 -0.16 -3.70
C GLU A 329 17.52 -1.00 -3.39
N CYS A 330 17.64 -2.17 -4.01
CA CYS A 330 18.76 -3.09 -3.77
C CYS A 330 19.84 -3.02 -4.85
N GLU A 331 19.56 -2.36 -5.97
CA GLU A 331 20.47 -2.27 -7.10
C GLU A 331 21.56 -1.19 -6.90
N ASP A 332 22.69 -1.39 -7.51
CA ASP A 332 23.86 -0.48 -7.42
C ASP A 332 23.58 0.96 -7.88
N TYR A 333 22.50 1.17 -8.60
CA TYR A 333 22.09 2.49 -9.06
C TYR A 333 21.26 3.28 -8.04
N ALA A 334 20.96 2.72 -6.87
CA ALA A 334 20.13 3.35 -5.84
C ALA A 334 20.55 4.80 -5.52
N ASN A 335 21.85 5.04 -5.35
CA ASN A 335 22.36 6.41 -5.13
C ASN A 335 22.44 7.24 -6.42
N LYS A 336 22.90 6.63 -7.53
CA LYS A 336 23.22 7.34 -8.79
C LYS A 336 21.99 7.69 -9.62
N ILE A 337 20.89 6.92 -9.48
CA ILE A 337 19.65 7.13 -10.24
C ILE A 337 18.50 7.45 -9.29
N THR A 338 18.14 6.56 -8.37
CA THR A 338 16.97 6.73 -7.50
C THR A 338 17.08 7.98 -6.64
N ALA A 339 18.11 8.07 -5.80
CA ALA A 339 18.33 9.22 -4.93
C ALA A 339 18.66 10.49 -5.72
N GLU A 340 19.39 10.35 -6.84
CA GLU A 340 19.73 11.49 -7.70
C GLU A 340 18.51 12.11 -8.38
N ARG A 341 17.53 11.31 -8.82
CA ARG A 341 16.24 11.83 -9.29
C ARG A 341 15.58 12.67 -8.21
N VAL A 342 15.51 12.17 -6.98
CA VAL A 342 14.92 12.90 -5.86
C VAL A 342 15.63 14.22 -5.60
N ARG A 343 16.98 14.22 -5.59
CA ARG A 343 17.78 15.46 -5.43
C ARG A 343 17.45 16.49 -6.51
N ARG A 344 17.33 16.06 -7.76
CA ARG A 344 17.04 16.95 -8.90
C ARG A 344 15.64 17.51 -8.85
N VAL A 345 14.66 16.67 -8.52
CA VAL A 345 13.26 17.08 -8.40
C VAL A 345 13.09 18.10 -7.28
N ILE A 346 13.76 17.90 -6.13
CA ILE A 346 13.75 18.85 -5.01
C ILE A 346 14.37 20.20 -5.42
N LYS A 347 15.54 20.18 -6.09
CA LYS A 347 16.31 21.38 -6.45
C LYS A 347 15.78 22.12 -7.67
N GLY A 348 15.02 21.45 -8.50
CA GLY A 348 14.54 21.94 -9.79
C GLY A 348 15.34 21.44 -10.98
N VAL A 349 14.62 21.23 -12.08
CA VAL A 349 15.12 20.70 -13.35
C VAL A 349 14.94 21.75 -14.43
N LYS A 350 16.01 22.48 -14.75
CA LYS A 350 15.99 23.60 -15.73
C LYS A 350 15.43 23.22 -17.10
N THR A 351 15.59 21.94 -17.51
CA THR A 351 15.12 21.41 -18.79
C THR A 351 13.67 20.90 -18.73
N ALA A 352 12.99 20.97 -17.57
CA ALA A 352 11.61 20.58 -17.44
C ALA A 352 10.67 21.51 -18.24
N LYS A 353 9.58 20.96 -18.75
CA LYS A 353 8.50 21.75 -19.37
C LYS A 353 7.54 22.32 -18.33
N ASP A 354 7.36 21.60 -17.25
CA ASP A 354 6.54 21.99 -16.11
C ASP A 354 7.29 23.05 -15.29
N GLU A 355 6.69 24.20 -15.08
CA GLU A 355 7.30 25.31 -14.35
C GLU A 355 7.50 24.99 -12.85
N LYS A 356 6.64 24.14 -12.25
CA LYS A 356 6.83 23.69 -10.86
C LYS A 356 8.10 22.84 -10.74
N LEU A 357 8.25 21.83 -11.61
CA LEU A 357 9.43 20.98 -11.65
C LEU A 357 10.67 21.77 -12.03
N LYS A 358 10.58 22.79 -12.86
CA LYS A 358 11.70 23.68 -13.23
C LYS A 358 12.18 24.50 -12.06
N LYS A 359 11.27 25.01 -11.23
CA LYS A 359 11.56 25.73 -9.99
C LYS A 359 12.09 24.82 -8.89
N GLY A 360 11.67 23.56 -8.88
CA GLY A 360 11.90 22.57 -7.82
C GLY A 360 10.70 22.42 -6.91
N LEU A 361 10.40 21.18 -6.57
CA LEU A 361 9.26 20.84 -5.72
C LEU A 361 9.54 21.06 -4.23
N GLY A 362 10.81 21.32 -3.88
CA GLY A 362 11.21 21.48 -2.48
C GLY A 362 11.22 20.15 -1.71
N GLY A 363 11.33 20.27 -0.38
CA GLY A 363 11.41 19.12 0.51
C GLY A 363 12.85 18.70 0.83
N THR A 364 12.97 17.66 1.65
CA THR A 364 14.25 17.05 2.06
C THR A 364 14.12 15.54 2.13
N PHE A 365 15.22 14.82 2.05
CA PHE A 365 15.28 13.39 2.33
C PHE A 365 16.65 13.00 2.88
N SER A 366 16.71 11.86 3.57
CA SER A 366 17.94 11.24 4.02
C SER A 366 18.20 9.97 3.20
N TYR A 367 19.44 9.76 2.80
CA TYR A 367 19.89 8.54 2.14
C TYR A 367 20.62 7.68 3.16
N PHE A 368 20.23 6.40 3.23
CA PHE A 368 20.82 5.42 4.13
C PHE A 368 21.32 4.23 3.32
N GLU A 369 22.39 3.63 3.77
CA GLU A 369 22.85 2.33 3.30
C GLU A 369 22.71 1.33 4.45
N LEU A 370 22.37 0.08 4.10
CA LEU A 370 22.34 -0.99 5.09
C LEU A 370 23.79 -1.26 5.51
N GLY A 371 24.02 -1.31 6.82
CA GLY A 371 25.25 -1.82 7.38
C GLY A 371 25.40 -3.33 7.16
N GLU A 372 26.53 -3.86 7.58
CA GLU A 372 26.75 -5.31 7.57
C GLU A 372 25.67 -6.03 8.38
N PRO A 373 25.17 -7.19 7.89
CA PRO A 373 24.18 -7.97 8.65
C PRO A 373 24.79 -8.40 9.98
N ILE A 374 23.94 -8.42 11.04
CA ILE A 374 24.32 -8.91 12.35
C ILE A 374 24.29 -10.44 12.30
N GLU A 375 25.35 -11.04 11.77
CA GLU A 375 25.53 -12.48 11.74
C GLU A 375 26.45 -12.92 12.90
N MET A 376 26.27 -14.17 13.38
CA MET A 376 27.11 -14.70 14.46
C MET A 376 28.59 -14.69 14.09
N GLU A 377 28.90 -15.02 12.86
CA GLU A 377 30.29 -15.01 12.33
C GLU A 377 30.88 -13.59 12.37
N SER A 378 30.09 -12.55 12.04
CA SER A 378 30.54 -11.16 12.11
C SER A 378 30.84 -10.73 13.55
N ILE A 379 30.05 -11.23 14.53
CA ILE A 379 30.31 -10.97 15.95
C ILE A 379 31.58 -11.70 16.41
N LEU A 380 31.77 -12.96 16.02
CA LEU A 380 32.92 -13.77 16.40
C LEU A 380 34.23 -13.26 15.75
N GLU A 381 34.16 -12.73 14.56
CA GLU A 381 35.29 -12.15 13.82
C GLU A 381 35.66 -10.72 14.24
N GLY A 382 34.92 -10.13 15.18
CA GLY A 382 35.20 -8.76 15.70
C GLY A 382 34.86 -7.64 14.71
N LYS A 383 33.98 -7.90 13.73
CA LYS A 383 33.44 -6.85 12.84
C LYS A 383 32.60 -5.85 13.64
N LYS A 384 32.35 -4.68 13.06
CA LYS A 384 31.61 -3.58 13.70
C LYS A 384 30.24 -4.04 14.23
N LEU A 385 30.07 -4.00 15.55
CA LEU A 385 28.82 -4.29 16.22
C LEU A 385 27.85 -3.09 16.13
N PRO A 386 26.50 -3.30 16.11
CA PRO A 386 25.54 -2.22 16.09
C PRO A 386 25.61 -1.37 17.38
N ASP A 387 25.13 -0.14 17.30
CA ASP A 387 24.91 0.69 18.48
C ASP A 387 23.88 0.06 19.43
N TYR A 388 24.03 0.32 20.74
CA TYR A 388 23.13 -0.24 21.77
C TYR A 388 21.66 0.09 21.49
N MET A 389 21.36 1.34 21.12
CA MET A 389 19.99 1.80 20.92
C MET A 389 19.36 1.21 19.63
N GLU A 390 20.18 1.01 18.60
CA GLU A 390 19.74 0.35 17.36
C GLU A 390 19.36 -1.12 17.63
N LEU A 391 20.23 -1.84 18.35
CA LEU A 391 19.96 -3.24 18.71
C LEU A 391 18.78 -3.33 19.70
N ALA A 392 18.68 -2.46 20.68
CA ALA A 392 17.57 -2.42 21.63
C ALA A 392 16.23 -2.22 20.94
N ARG A 393 16.15 -1.31 19.96
CA ARG A 393 14.96 -1.08 19.14
C ARG A 393 14.54 -2.32 18.38
N TYR A 394 15.49 -2.97 17.73
CA TYR A 394 15.24 -4.18 16.96
C TYR A 394 14.75 -5.33 17.86
N ILE A 395 15.45 -5.57 18.96
CA ILE A 395 15.11 -6.64 19.93
C ILE A 395 13.73 -6.39 20.54
N PHE A 396 13.46 -5.17 21.01
CA PHE A 396 12.18 -4.86 21.63
C PHE A 396 11.01 -5.15 20.72
N TYR A 397 11.08 -4.67 19.47
CA TYR A 397 10.03 -4.94 18.49
C TYR A 397 9.92 -6.43 18.17
N THR A 398 11.03 -7.12 17.92
CA THR A 398 11.03 -8.54 17.58
C THR A 398 10.46 -9.41 18.71
N ALA A 399 10.75 -9.04 19.96
CA ALA A 399 10.30 -9.77 21.15
C ALA A 399 8.82 -9.52 21.48
N THR A 400 8.33 -8.32 21.24
CA THR A 400 7.01 -7.88 21.75
C THR A 400 5.98 -7.59 20.65
N GLY A 401 6.43 -7.27 19.44
CA GLY A 401 5.58 -6.75 18.37
C GLY A 401 5.10 -5.30 18.57
N GLU A 402 5.58 -4.61 19.64
CA GLU A 402 5.18 -3.27 19.98
C GLU A 402 6.24 -2.21 19.63
N GLU A 403 5.83 -0.96 19.53
CA GLU A 403 6.72 0.15 19.21
C GLU A 403 7.73 0.42 20.33
N PHE A 404 8.99 0.56 19.95
CA PHE A 404 10.08 0.89 20.88
C PHE A 404 10.08 2.37 21.28
N ASN A 405 10.11 2.63 22.58
CA ASN A 405 10.21 3.98 23.11
C ASN A 405 11.61 4.22 23.72
N PRO A 406 12.50 4.96 23.03
CA PRO A 406 13.87 5.21 23.50
C PRO A 406 13.93 5.95 24.84
N SER A 407 12.92 6.75 25.20
CA SER A 407 12.90 7.50 26.47
C SER A 407 12.71 6.60 27.70
N LYS A 408 12.22 5.36 27.51
CA LYS A 408 12.04 4.38 28.59
C LYS A 408 13.29 3.54 28.87
N VAL A 409 14.31 3.61 28.04
CA VAL A 409 15.54 2.83 28.16
C VAL A 409 16.31 3.25 29.42
N LYS A 410 16.72 2.25 30.23
CA LYS A 410 17.58 2.41 31.40
C LYS A 410 18.80 1.48 31.24
N GLN A 411 19.74 1.90 30.40
CA GLN A 411 20.91 1.06 30.03
C GLN A 411 21.70 0.58 31.24
N SER A 412 21.84 1.40 32.31
CA SER A 412 22.51 1.00 33.56
C SER A 412 21.83 -0.17 34.29
N LYS A 413 20.58 -0.47 33.95
CA LYS A 413 19.79 -1.61 34.45
C LYS A 413 19.57 -2.67 33.38
N ASN A 414 20.20 -2.55 32.21
CA ASN A 414 19.96 -3.37 31.02
C ASN A 414 18.49 -3.41 30.57
N PHE A 415 17.65 -2.48 31.02
CA PHE A 415 16.23 -2.40 30.72
C PHE A 415 16.00 -1.58 29.46
N ILE A 416 15.32 -2.17 28.46
CA ILE A 416 15.07 -1.49 27.17
C ILE A 416 13.60 -1.15 26.96
N GLY A 417 12.67 -1.67 27.78
CA GLY A 417 11.26 -1.31 27.69
C GLY A 417 10.33 -2.37 28.27
N GLU A 418 9.06 -2.03 28.29
CA GLU A 418 7.98 -2.91 28.79
C GLU A 418 6.71 -2.75 27.95
N THR A 419 5.92 -3.82 27.89
CA THR A 419 4.55 -3.87 27.38
C THR A 419 3.58 -4.22 28.50
N LYS A 420 2.32 -4.52 28.16
CA LYS A 420 1.36 -5.07 29.13
C LYS A 420 1.84 -6.39 29.73
N ASP A 421 2.43 -7.28 28.91
CA ASP A 421 2.73 -8.65 29.26
C ASP A 421 4.23 -8.91 29.49
N TYR A 422 5.12 -8.04 29.00
CA TYR A 422 6.55 -8.25 29.00
C TYR A 422 7.32 -7.07 29.58
N GLU A 423 8.44 -7.39 30.26
CA GLU A 423 9.58 -6.52 30.48
C GLU A 423 10.75 -7.06 29.68
N VAL A 424 11.49 -6.19 28.97
CA VAL A 424 12.57 -6.61 28.08
C VAL A 424 13.89 -6.03 28.55
N TYR A 425 14.88 -6.91 28.68
CA TYR A 425 16.22 -6.59 29.15
C TYR A 425 17.25 -7.00 28.12
N LEU A 426 18.29 -6.15 27.93
CA LEU A 426 19.34 -6.36 26.95
C LEU A 426 20.72 -6.22 27.59
N PHE A 427 21.45 -7.34 27.71
CA PHE A 427 22.84 -7.40 28.13
C PHE A 427 23.73 -7.33 26.91
N TYR A 428 24.12 -6.14 26.52
CA TYR A 428 24.87 -5.88 25.29
C TYR A 428 25.80 -4.69 25.43
N GLU A 429 27.01 -4.84 24.87
CA GLU A 429 27.99 -3.76 24.69
C GLU A 429 28.50 -3.82 23.24
N PRO A 430 28.65 -2.66 22.54
CA PRO A 430 29.14 -2.61 21.16
C PRO A 430 30.67 -2.80 21.08
N ASP A 431 31.24 -3.59 21.97
CA ASP A 431 32.64 -3.98 22.07
C ASP A 431 32.72 -5.48 22.34
N ILE A 432 33.40 -6.22 21.48
CA ILE A 432 33.41 -7.69 21.49
C ILE A 432 34.03 -8.24 22.78
N GLU A 433 35.07 -7.62 23.30
CA GLU A 433 35.75 -8.08 24.51
C GLU A 433 34.92 -7.84 25.79
N LYS A 434 34.11 -6.81 25.78
CA LYS A 434 33.13 -6.56 26.85
C LYS A 434 31.91 -7.46 26.69
N LEU A 435 31.42 -7.64 25.46
CA LEU A 435 30.27 -8.49 25.15
C LEU A 435 30.47 -9.93 25.61
N LYS A 436 31.67 -10.51 25.37
CA LYS A 436 32.05 -11.87 25.81
C LYS A 436 31.97 -12.05 27.32
N LYS A 437 32.05 -10.99 28.12
CA LYS A 437 32.00 -11.02 29.58
C LYS A 437 30.58 -10.86 30.13
N LEU A 438 29.61 -10.51 29.29
CA LEU A 438 28.22 -10.35 29.69
C LEU A 438 27.50 -11.71 29.76
N ALA A 439 26.81 -11.94 30.88
CA ALA A 439 26.00 -13.14 31.06
C ALA A 439 24.84 -12.89 32.03
N LEU A 440 23.78 -13.66 31.88
CA LEU A 440 22.75 -13.78 32.91
C LEU A 440 23.26 -14.71 34.01
N THR A 441 23.68 -14.11 35.12
CA THR A 441 24.12 -14.79 36.34
C THR A 441 23.11 -14.52 37.45
N LEU A 442 23.26 -15.19 38.61
CA LEU A 442 22.40 -14.92 39.78
C LEU A 442 22.49 -13.46 40.23
N ASP A 443 23.68 -12.88 40.23
CA ASP A 443 23.89 -11.48 40.66
C ASP A 443 23.29 -10.48 39.68
N THR A 444 23.39 -10.76 38.38
CA THR A 444 22.76 -9.90 37.35
C THR A 444 21.24 -10.04 37.33
N ALA A 445 20.72 -11.25 37.58
CA ALA A 445 19.28 -11.52 37.67
C ALA A 445 18.62 -10.81 38.86
N LYS A 446 19.29 -10.77 40.03
CA LYS A 446 18.82 -10.00 41.19
C LYS A 446 18.70 -8.51 40.93
N LYS A 447 19.52 -7.94 40.04
CA LYS A 447 19.48 -6.53 39.66
C LYS A 447 18.33 -6.17 38.73
N LEU A 448 17.60 -7.12 38.15
CA LEU A 448 16.42 -6.88 37.33
C LEU A 448 15.24 -6.30 38.14
N GLY A 449 15.30 -6.38 39.47
CA GLY A 449 14.26 -5.87 40.35
C GLY A 449 13.20 -6.91 40.73
N SER A 450 12.20 -6.50 41.48
CA SER A 450 11.10 -7.37 41.93
C SER A 450 10.21 -7.79 40.77
N PHE A 451 9.63 -8.98 40.86
CA PHE A 451 8.68 -9.47 39.85
C PHE A 451 7.40 -8.63 39.88
N THR A 452 7.04 -8.09 38.72
CA THR A 452 5.88 -7.19 38.54
C THR A 452 4.60 -7.89 38.07
N GLY A 453 4.68 -9.23 37.87
CA GLY A 453 3.61 -10.01 37.22
C GLY A 453 3.80 -10.17 35.71
N LYS A 454 4.75 -9.44 35.12
CA LYS A 454 5.04 -9.52 33.68
C LYS A 454 6.17 -10.52 33.41
N LYS A 455 6.13 -11.18 32.25
CA LYS A 455 7.22 -12.04 31.79
C LYS A 455 8.47 -11.19 31.48
N ARG A 456 9.63 -11.60 31.98
CA ARG A 456 10.90 -10.87 31.84
C ARG A 456 11.77 -11.54 30.77
N LEU A 457 11.81 -10.96 29.58
CA LEU A 457 12.63 -11.46 28.47
C LEU A 457 14.04 -10.88 28.60
N VAL A 458 15.03 -11.75 28.84
CA VAL A 458 16.41 -11.34 29.09
C VAL A 458 17.30 -11.80 27.94
N PHE A 459 17.69 -10.86 27.11
CA PHE A 459 18.62 -11.09 25.99
C PHE A 459 20.06 -10.93 26.47
N ALA A 460 20.85 -11.99 26.42
CA ALA A 460 22.24 -11.99 26.81
C ALA A 460 23.09 -13.01 26.01
N PRO A 461 24.42 -12.78 25.88
CA PRO A 461 25.32 -13.71 25.17
C PRO A 461 25.42 -15.12 25.83
N ALA A 462 25.39 -15.15 27.14
CA ALA A 462 25.51 -16.41 27.90
C ALA A 462 24.59 -16.43 29.12
N LYS A 463 24.29 -17.62 29.63
CA LYS A 463 23.53 -17.86 30.84
C LYS A 463 24.28 -18.82 31.75
N TYR A 464 24.51 -18.42 33.00
CA TYR A 464 25.10 -19.20 34.09
C TYR A 464 24.14 -19.30 35.28
N LEU A 465 22.84 -19.39 35.00
CA LEU A 465 21.78 -19.47 35.99
C LEU A 465 20.80 -20.58 35.58
N ASP A 466 20.51 -21.49 36.50
CA ASP A 466 19.48 -22.50 36.28
C ASP A 466 18.09 -21.85 36.53
N LEU A 467 17.33 -21.65 35.48
CA LEU A 467 15.98 -21.13 35.53
C LEU A 467 14.89 -22.19 35.71
N ASN A 468 15.28 -23.46 35.89
CA ASN A 468 14.37 -24.59 36.22
C ASN A 468 14.41 -24.97 37.71
N ASP A 469 15.35 -24.43 38.46
CA ASP A 469 15.46 -24.64 39.92
C ASP A 469 14.42 -23.74 40.64
N ALA A 470 13.31 -24.35 41.08
CA ALA A 470 12.22 -23.69 41.75
C ALA A 470 12.63 -23.03 43.06
N ASP A 471 13.50 -23.72 43.84
CA ASP A 471 13.98 -23.21 45.14
C ASP A 471 14.85 -21.98 44.94
N LEU A 472 15.71 -21.98 43.93
CA LEU A 472 16.53 -20.82 43.57
C LEU A 472 15.68 -19.64 43.12
N ILE A 473 14.67 -19.89 42.28
CA ILE A 473 13.74 -18.90 41.76
C ILE A 473 12.96 -18.25 42.88
N ASP A 474 12.35 -19.02 43.77
CA ASP A 474 11.52 -18.50 44.87
C ASP A 474 12.34 -17.76 45.90
N LYS A 475 13.51 -18.35 46.30
CA LYS A 475 14.42 -17.75 47.28
C LYS A 475 14.95 -16.37 46.87
N HIS A 476 15.12 -16.16 45.56
CA HIS A 476 15.73 -14.93 45.05
C HIS A 476 14.76 -14.04 44.21
N GLY A 477 13.46 -14.37 44.16
CA GLY A 477 12.46 -13.57 43.47
C GLY A 477 12.63 -13.50 41.95
N LEU A 478 13.17 -14.56 41.35
CA LEU A 478 13.53 -14.62 39.92
C LEU A 478 12.38 -15.07 39.01
N LYS A 479 11.14 -15.02 39.49
CA LYS A 479 9.95 -15.44 38.74
C LYS A 479 9.83 -14.72 37.39
N GLY A 480 9.35 -15.42 36.37
CA GLY A 480 9.03 -14.89 35.06
C GLY A 480 10.21 -14.55 34.17
N ILE A 481 11.45 -14.94 34.53
CA ILE A 481 12.62 -14.75 33.67
C ILE A 481 12.64 -15.80 32.58
N GLU A 482 12.70 -15.35 31.34
CA GLU A 482 12.99 -16.15 30.16
C GLU A 482 14.30 -15.68 29.54
N TYR A 483 15.25 -16.58 29.38
CA TYR A 483 16.53 -16.30 28.75
C TYR A 483 16.41 -16.43 27.23
N CYS A 484 16.86 -15.41 26.54
CA CYS A 484 16.93 -15.34 25.09
C CYS A 484 18.40 -15.15 24.67
N GLN A 485 18.97 -16.13 24.01
CA GLN A 485 20.39 -16.09 23.65
C GLN A 485 20.68 -15.12 22.51
N LEU A 486 21.63 -14.20 22.71
CA LEU A 486 22.22 -13.39 21.64
C LEU A 486 23.37 -14.19 20.99
N PRO A 487 23.53 -14.13 19.65
CA PRO A 487 22.72 -13.43 18.65
C PRO A 487 21.54 -14.23 18.09
N PHE A 488 21.39 -15.53 18.44
CA PHE A 488 20.42 -16.44 17.79
C PHE A 488 18.97 -15.98 17.86
N GLU A 489 18.54 -15.43 18.99
CA GLU A 489 17.15 -15.01 19.19
C GLU A 489 16.79 -13.72 18.42
N ILE A 490 17.78 -12.99 17.88
CA ILE A 490 17.56 -11.79 17.09
C ILE A 490 16.82 -12.10 15.77
N TYR A 491 16.94 -13.32 15.27
CA TYR A 491 16.40 -13.75 13.98
C TYR A 491 15.12 -14.58 14.07
N LYS A 492 14.67 -14.95 15.26
CA LYS A 492 13.39 -15.64 15.41
C LYS A 492 12.23 -14.67 15.14
N MET A 493 11.61 -14.81 14.00
CA MET A 493 10.28 -14.23 13.77
C MET A 493 9.28 -15.10 14.55
N ARG A 494 8.39 -14.47 15.30
CA ARG A 494 7.22 -15.17 15.83
C ARG A 494 6.39 -15.65 14.64
N GLY A 495 6.23 -16.99 14.54
CA GLY A 495 5.34 -17.64 13.59
C GLY A 495 3.87 -17.40 13.94
#